data_f1c5cb930bcd1f539a70667f7436588e
#
_entry.id   f1c5cb930bcd1f539a70667f7436588e
#
_cell.length_a   1.000
_cell.length_b   1.000
_cell.length_c   1.000
_cell.angle_alpha   90.00
_cell.angle_beta   90.00
_cell.angle_gamma   90.00
#
_symmetry.space_group_name_H-M   'P 1'
#
loop_
_entity.id
_entity.type
_entity.pdbx_description
1 polymer ?
#
loop_
_entity_poly.entity_id
_entity_poly.type
_entity_poly.pdbx_seq_one_letter_code
_entity_poly.pdbx_strand_id
1 'polypeptide(L)'
;AEQVYSVRDEAERDFKGTMQKIKDMGYDGVELAGLYGMKPAEVKAILEEVGLVPLSAHVPFQELEADIEGTVAQYKEIGMQYIAIPYLMEEDRPGTEKFLKNIETFKKIGEACKKVGITLLYHNHDFEFVKMPNGQYALDYIYTEIPADLLQTELDICWVKVAGEEPVDYIKKYAGRAPVVHLKDFYKEGKPANMYELIGIETEKKEETGKFEFRPVGHGMQNIPPVLDAALEAGSKWVVVEQDQSYDTPALEAVKMSRDYLKGLGW
;
A
#
# COMPACT_ATOMS: atom_id res chain seq x y z
N ALA A 1 7.50 7.43 4.48
CA ALA A 1 8.07 6.08 4.43
C ALA A 1 8.22 5.59 2.98
N GLU A 2 8.92 4.48 2.81
CA GLU A 2 9.10 3.81 1.53
C GLU A 2 8.48 2.41 1.60
N GLN A 3 7.72 2.02 0.57
CA GLN A 3 7.26 0.63 0.40
C GLN A 3 8.38 -0.20 -0.22
N VAL A 4 8.87 -1.19 0.52
CA VAL A 4 10.04 -2.00 0.12
C VAL A 4 9.79 -2.84 -1.15
N TYR A 5 8.53 -3.06 -1.52
CA TYR A 5 8.19 -3.70 -2.80
C TYR A 5 8.77 -2.97 -4.01
N SER A 6 8.91 -1.64 -3.93
CA SER A 6 9.52 -0.82 -5.00
C SER A 6 10.98 -1.21 -5.29
N VAL A 7 11.67 -1.73 -4.29
CA VAL A 7 13.10 -2.13 -4.35
C VAL A 7 13.29 -3.59 -3.93
N ARG A 8 12.28 -4.43 -4.17
CA ARG A 8 12.25 -5.84 -3.72
C ARG A 8 13.45 -6.66 -4.20
N ASP A 9 13.90 -6.44 -5.43
CA ASP A 9 15.03 -7.18 -6.01
C ASP A 9 16.36 -6.84 -5.30
N GLU A 10 16.53 -5.58 -4.91
CA GLU A 10 17.68 -5.13 -4.12
C GLU A 10 17.57 -5.63 -2.68
N ALA A 11 16.37 -5.59 -2.10
CA ALA A 11 16.13 -6.07 -0.74
C ALA A 11 16.33 -7.59 -0.62
N GLU A 12 15.96 -8.37 -1.64
CA GLU A 12 16.19 -9.82 -1.68
C GLU A 12 17.67 -10.16 -1.73
N ARG A 13 18.48 -9.37 -2.46
CA ARG A 13 19.93 -9.57 -2.57
C ARG A 13 20.69 -9.12 -1.33
N ASP A 14 20.34 -7.98 -0.77
CA ASP A 14 20.98 -7.36 0.39
C ASP A 14 19.99 -6.47 1.14
N PHE A 15 19.20 -7.08 2.02
CA PHE A 15 18.17 -6.36 2.77
C PHE A 15 18.76 -5.21 3.61
N LYS A 16 19.81 -5.50 4.40
CA LYS A 16 20.43 -4.49 5.26
C LYS A 16 21.00 -3.32 4.46
N GLY A 17 21.76 -3.60 3.41
CA GLY A 17 22.33 -2.57 2.55
C GLY A 17 21.28 -1.75 1.83
N THR A 18 20.14 -2.35 1.46
CA THR A 18 19.00 -1.65 0.86
C THR A 18 18.32 -0.74 1.87
N MET A 19 18.06 -1.22 3.10
CA MET A 19 17.52 -0.38 4.18
C MET A 19 18.43 0.82 4.49
N GLN A 20 19.75 0.61 4.51
CA GLN A 20 20.69 1.70 4.70
C GLN A 20 20.60 2.76 3.59
N LYS A 21 20.50 2.34 2.32
CA LYS A 21 20.32 3.26 1.19
C LYS A 21 19.02 4.07 1.30
N ILE A 22 17.89 3.41 1.68
CA ILE A 22 16.61 4.09 1.93
C ILE A 22 16.78 5.16 3.02
N LYS A 23 17.46 4.82 4.11
CA LYS A 23 17.76 5.77 5.20
C LYS A 23 18.61 6.93 4.72
N ASP A 24 19.66 6.66 3.96
CA ASP A 24 20.58 7.67 3.43
C ASP A 24 19.89 8.65 2.46
N MET A 25 18.85 8.20 1.75
CA MET A 25 17.98 9.05 0.93
C MET A 25 17.14 9.99 1.78
N GLY A 26 16.97 9.70 3.09
CA GLY A 26 16.24 10.51 4.05
C GLY A 26 14.79 10.08 4.28
N TYR A 27 14.47 8.83 4.04
CA TYR A 27 13.22 8.25 4.52
C TYR A 27 13.28 8.00 6.03
N ASP A 28 12.16 8.16 6.73
CA ASP A 28 12.08 7.97 8.19
C ASP A 28 11.66 6.55 8.56
N GLY A 29 10.93 5.87 7.69
CA GLY A 29 10.41 4.53 7.94
C GLY A 29 10.20 3.75 6.66
N VAL A 30 9.84 2.48 6.83
CA VAL A 30 9.54 1.55 5.74
C VAL A 30 8.23 0.82 5.98
N GLU A 31 7.61 0.46 4.88
CA GLU A 31 6.56 -0.54 4.83
C GLU A 31 7.12 -1.79 4.17
N LEU A 32 7.07 -2.91 4.87
CA LEU A 32 7.65 -4.16 4.38
C LEU A 32 6.71 -4.86 3.38
N ALA A 33 7.32 -5.58 2.44
CA ALA A 33 6.65 -6.51 1.54
C ALA A 33 7.23 -7.92 1.75
N GLY A 34 6.87 -8.54 2.90
CA GLY A 34 7.44 -9.80 3.34
C GLY A 34 8.71 -9.66 4.17
N LEU A 35 9.25 -10.80 4.62
CA LEU A 35 10.40 -10.88 5.54
C LEU A 35 11.71 -11.31 4.86
N TYR A 36 11.73 -11.52 3.55
CA TYR A 36 12.92 -11.86 2.76
C TYR A 36 13.67 -13.09 3.31
N GLY A 37 12.94 -14.10 3.82
CA GLY A 37 13.50 -15.31 4.39
C GLY A 37 14.16 -15.15 5.77
N MET A 38 14.07 -13.96 6.37
CA MET A 38 14.61 -13.67 7.69
C MET A 38 13.57 -13.91 8.79
N LYS A 39 14.06 -14.11 10.02
CA LYS A 39 13.19 -14.12 11.19
C LYS A 39 12.77 -12.70 11.59
N PRO A 40 11.61 -12.53 12.23
CA PRO A 40 11.15 -11.21 12.71
C PRO A 40 12.20 -10.46 13.55
N ALA A 41 12.87 -11.16 14.48
CA ALA A 41 13.93 -10.56 15.31
C ALA A 41 15.13 -10.04 14.51
N GLU A 42 15.48 -10.69 13.40
CA GLU A 42 16.58 -10.26 12.51
C GLU A 42 16.19 -9.00 11.75
N VAL A 43 14.97 -8.97 11.20
CA VAL A 43 14.43 -7.78 10.52
C VAL A 43 14.38 -6.60 11.48
N LYS A 44 13.85 -6.80 12.69
CA LYS A 44 13.81 -5.79 13.74
C LYS A 44 15.19 -5.22 14.04
N ALA A 45 16.17 -6.09 14.30
CA ALA A 45 17.55 -5.67 14.62
C ALA A 45 18.17 -4.82 13.50
N ILE A 46 17.93 -5.18 12.24
CA ILE A 46 18.42 -4.41 11.07
C ILE A 46 17.76 -3.03 11.02
N LEU A 47 16.43 -2.94 11.15
CA LEU A 47 15.72 -1.67 11.11
C LEU A 47 16.13 -0.75 12.26
N GLU A 48 16.31 -1.28 13.46
CA GLU A 48 16.81 -0.55 14.62
C GLU A 48 18.24 -0.04 14.40
N GLU A 49 19.15 -0.88 13.89
CA GLU A 49 20.54 -0.51 13.60
C GLU A 49 20.63 0.60 12.56
N VAL A 50 19.82 0.50 11.49
CA VAL A 50 19.77 1.50 10.41
C VAL A 50 19.03 2.78 10.85
N GLY A 51 18.14 2.68 11.85
CA GLY A 51 17.34 3.81 12.34
C GLY A 51 16.13 4.12 11.45
N LEU A 52 15.51 3.09 10.85
CA LEU A 52 14.24 3.19 10.13
C LEU A 52 13.08 2.76 11.03
N VAL A 53 12.00 3.51 11.01
CA VAL A 53 10.76 3.13 11.70
C VAL A 53 10.11 1.94 10.99
N PRO A 54 9.85 0.81 11.69
CA PRO A 54 9.04 -0.27 11.16
C PRO A 54 7.57 0.17 11.14
N LEU A 55 7.17 0.86 10.07
CA LEU A 55 5.86 1.50 10.01
C LEU A 55 4.74 0.50 9.81
N SER A 56 4.78 -0.21 8.71
CA SER A 56 3.72 -1.07 8.20
C SER A 56 4.29 -2.27 7.47
N ALA A 57 3.43 -3.24 7.19
CA ALA A 57 3.75 -4.35 6.30
C ALA A 57 2.55 -4.69 5.42
N HIS A 58 2.79 -4.83 4.12
CA HIS A 58 1.87 -5.50 3.22
C HIS A 58 1.94 -7.01 3.46
N VAL A 59 0.85 -7.58 3.93
CA VAL A 59 0.74 -9.01 4.24
C VAL A 59 -0.37 -9.62 3.38
N PRO A 60 -0.07 -10.58 2.51
CA PRO A 60 -1.06 -11.20 1.65
C PRO A 60 -2.26 -11.71 2.45
N PHE A 61 -3.47 -11.48 1.94
CA PHE A 61 -4.71 -11.89 2.62
C PHE A 61 -4.73 -13.40 2.92
N GLN A 62 -4.23 -14.22 1.99
CA GLN A 62 -4.15 -15.67 2.16
C GLN A 62 -3.21 -16.10 3.31
N GLU A 63 -2.14 -15.35 3.54
CA GLU A 63 -1.22 -15.59 4.67
C GLU A 63 -1.90 -15.26 6.00
N LEU A 64 -2.59 -14.11 6.06
CA LEU A 64 -3.36 -13.72 7.24
C LEU A 64 -4.52 -14.69 7.53
N GLU A 65 -5.25 -15.14 6.49
CA GLU A 65 -6.35 -16.08 6.64
C GLU A 65 -5.88 -17.46 7.14
N ALA A 66 -4.72 -17.91 6.69
CA ALA A 66 -4.16 -19.22 7.04
C ALA A 66 -3.76 -19.31 8.53
N ASP A 67 -3.17 -18.26 9.08
CA ASP A 67 -2.75 -18.19 10.50
C ASP A 67 -2.78 -16.73 11.00
N ILE A 68 -3.95 -16.27 11.41
CA ILE A 68 -4.14 -14.89 11.86
C ILE A 68 -3.23 -14.55 13.04
N GLU A 69 -3.28 -15.34 14.09
CA GLU A 69 -2.57 -15.04 15.36
C GLU A 69 -1.04 -15.15 15.18
N GLY A 70 -0.55 -16.19 14.47
CA GLY A 70 0.87 -16.39 14.21
C GLY A 70 1.44 -15.28 13.30
N THR A 71 0.73 -14.94 12.23
CA THR A 71 1.16 -13.88 11.30
C THR A 71 1.20 -12.51 12.01
N VAL A 72 0.14 -12.15 12.73
CA VAL A 72 0.09 -10.89 13.49
C VAL A 72 1.20 -10.82 14.54
N ALA A 73 1.51 -11.95 15.22
CA ALA A 73 2.57 -12.00 16.21
C ALA A 73 3.97 -11.74 15.61
N GLN A 74 4.24 -12.23 14.40
CA GLN A 74 5.52 -11.98 13.70
C GLN A 74 5.73 -10.47 13.46
N TYR A 75 4.73 -9.78 12.92
CA TYR A 75 4.83 -8.36 12.64
C TYR A 75 4.82 -7.51 13.92
N LYS A 76 4.16 -7.99 14.98
CA LYS A 76 4.27 -7.38 16.31
C LYS A 76 5.68 -7.46 16.89
N GLU A 77 6.37 -8.60 16.72
CA GLU A 77 7.75 -8.78 17.16
C GLU A 77 8.70 -7.77 16.48
N ILE A 78 8.50 -7.50 15.19
CA ILE A 78 9.27 -6.49 14.46
C ILE A 78 9.00 -5.08 15.01
N GLY A 79 7.81 -4.83 15.55
CA GLY A 79 7.39 -3.54 16.06
C GLY A 79 6.55 -2.74 15.07
N MET A 80 5.89 -3.41 14.11
CA MET A 80 5.01 -2.75 13.15
C MET A 80 3.85 -2.05 13.86
N GLN A 81 3.53 -0.85 13.38
CA GLN A 81 2.36 -0.08 13.83
C GLN A 81 1.10 -0.49 13.06
N TYR A 82 1.28 -0.89 11.80
CA TYR A 82 0.21 -1.27 10.88
C TYR A 82 0.52 -2.60 10.19
N ILE A 83 -0.54 -3.29 9.82
CA ILE A 83 -0.55 -4.38 8.85
C ILE A 83 -1.58 -3.99 7.80
N ALA A 84 -1.23 -4.03 6.51
CA ALA A 84 -2.16 -3.78 5.43
C ALA A 84 -2.45 -5.04 4.62
N ILE A 85 -3.72 -5.28 4.32
CA ILE A 85 -4.14 -6.23 3.30
C ILE A 85 -3.89 -5.55 1.95
N PRO A 86 -2.87 -5.99 1.15
CA PRO A 86 -2.41 -5.22 0.00
C PRO A 86 -3.21 -5.47 -1.26
N TYR A 87 -3.87 -6.63 -1.37
CA TYR A 87 -4.46 -7.08 -2.62
C TYR A 87 -5.44 -8.24 -2.40
N LEU A 88 -6.48 -8.32 -3.25
CA LEU A 88 -7.37 -9.47 -3.30
C LEU A 88 -7.21 -10.22 -4.64
N MET A 89 -7.02 -11.54 -4.55
CA MET A 89 -7.02 -12.40 -5.72
C MET A 89 -8.41 -12.38 -6.39
N GLU A 90 -8.49 -12.70 -7.67
CA GLU A 90 -9.74 -12.56 -8.45
C GLU A 90 -10.94 -13.23 -7.79
N GLU A 91 -10.76 -14.42 -7.21
CA GLU A 91 -11.81 -15.15 -6.52
C GLU A 91 -12.29 -14.50 -5.22
N ASP A 92 -11.53 -13.55 -4.67
CA ASP A 92 -11.82 -12.85 -3.41
C ASP A 92 -12.39 -11.44 -3.62
N ARG A 93 -12.40 -10.96 -4.88
CA ARG A 93 -12.80 -9.59 -5.23
C ARG A 93 -14.30 -9.34 -5.15
N PRO A 94 -14.70 -8.06 -5.12
CA PRO A 94 -16.11 -7.66 -5.20
C PRO A 94 -16.83 -8.30 -6.38
N GLY A 95 -18.06 -8.75 -6.14
CA GLY A 95 -18.88 -9.48 -7.13
C GLY A 95 -18.79 -11.00 -7.01
N THR A 96 -17.89 -11.53 -6.21
CA THR A 96 -17.80 -12.97 -5.91
C THR A 96 -18.52 -13.32 -4.60
N GLU A 97 -18.89 -14.60 -4.44
CA GLU A 97 -19.47 -15.07 -3.19
C GLU A 97 -18.50 -15.00 -2.00
N LYS A 98 -17.21 -15.15 -2.27
CA LYS A 98 -16.16 -15.07 -1.26
C LYS A 98 -16.01 -13.67 -0.67
N PHE A 99 -16.19 -12.62 -1.47
CA PHE A 99 -16.00 -11.24 -1.02
C PHE A 99 -16.79 -10.92 0.26
N LEU A 100 -18.06 -11.29 0.30
CA LEU A 100 -18.91 -11.06 1.48
C LEU A 100 -18.45 -11.85 2.71
N LYS A 101 -17.91 -13.07 2.48
CA LYS A 101 -17.33 -13.90 3.57
C LYS A 101 -16.03 -13.30 4.06
N ASN A 102 -15.23 -12.73 3.18
CA ASN A 102 -13.95 -12.10 3.50
C ASN A 102 -14.11 -10.89 4.43
N ILE A 103 -15.25 -10.17 4.37
CA ILE A 103 -15.55 -9.10 5.32
C ILE A 103 -15.51 -9.60 6.77
N GLU A 104 -16.04 -10.78 7.05
CA GLU A 104 -15.99 -11.38 8.39
C GLU A 104 -14.57 -11.82 8.77
N THR A 105 -13.77 -12.27 7.79
CA THR A 105 -12.36 -12.59 8.02
C THR A 105 -11.55 -11.32 8.30
N PHE A 106 -11.80 -10.23 7.58
CA PHE A 106 -11.15 -8.94 7.86
C PHE A 106 -11.43 -8.44 9.28
N LYS A 107 -12.67 -8.59 9.77
CA LYS A 107 -13.01 -8.27 11.17
C LYS A 107 -12.17 -9.07 12.16
N LYS A 108 -12.05 -10.40 11.96
CA LYS A 108 -11.25 -11.28 12.82
C LYS A 108 -9.76 -10.88 12.83
N ILE A 109 -9.21 -10.56 11.65
CA ILE A 109 -7.84 -10.08 11.52
C ILE A 109 -7.69 -8.74 12.27
N GLY A 110 -8.64 -7.82 12.09
CA GLY A 110 -8.67 -6.54 12.80
C GLY A 110 -8.73 -6.70 14.33
N GLU A 111 -9.51 -7.65 14.83
CA GLU A 111 -9.57 -7.97 16.25
C GLU A 111 -8.24 -8.52 16.79
N ALA A 112 -7.57 -9.40 16.03
CA ALA A 112 -6.26 -9.93 16.40
C ALA A 112 -5.20 -8.82 16.40
N CYS A 113 -5.16 -7.97 15.38
CA CYS A 113 -4.27 -6.81 15.31
C CYS A 113 -4.49 -5.87 16.50
N LYS A 114 -5.75 -5.52 16.78
CA LYS A 114 -6.12 -4.63 17.88
C LYS A 114 -5.68 -5.14 19.24
N LYS A 115 -5.80 -6.45 19.51
CA LYS A 115 -5.36 -7.07 20.78
C LYS A 115 -3.88 -6.82 21.09
N VAL A 116 -3.04 -6.71 20.07
CA VAL A 116 -1.60 -6.50 20.21
C VAL A 116 -1.17 -5.04 19.93
N GLY A 117 -2.13 -4.15 19.69
CA GLY A 117 -1.87 -2.73 19.45
C GLY A 117 -1.35 -2.43 18.04
N ILE A 118 -1.69 -3.25 17.07
CA ILE A 118 -1.50 -2.99 15.63
C ILE A 118 -2.84 -2.52 15.05
N THR A 119 -2.81 -1.59 14.10
CA THR A 119 -4.00 -1.22 13.33
C THR A 119 -3.99 -1.96 12.00
N LEU A 120 -5.07 -2.65 11.67
CA LEU A 120 -5.25 -3.26 10.35
C LEU A 120 -5.66 -2.19 9.34
N LEU A 121 -5.01 -2.19 8.19
CA LEU A 121 -5.31 -1.34 7.05
C LEU A 121 -5.80 -2.18 5.86
N TYR A 122 -6.55 -1.55 4.98
CA TYR A 122 -6.87 -2.08 3.66
C TYR A 122 -6.31 -1.14 2.59
N HIS A 123 -5.45 -1.68 1.73
CA HIS A 123 -4.87 -0.98 0.58
C HIS A 123 -5.74 -1.21 -0.65
N ASN A 124 -6.28 -0.15 -1.21
CA ASN A 124 -7.18 -0.25 -2.36
C ASN A 124 -6.44 -0.36 -3.69
N HIS A 125 -7.11 -1.04 -4.62
CA HIS A 125 -6.87 -0.97 -6.05
C HIS A 125 -8.07 -0.30 -6.75
N ASP A 126 -8.17 -0.42 -8.06
CA ASP A 126 -9.31 0.11 -8.82
C ASP A 126 -10.51 -0.87 -8.84
N PHE A 127 -10.27 -2.16 -8.62
CA PHE A 127 -11.34 -3.17 -8.64
C PHE A 127 -12.33 -3.05 -7.46
N GLU A 128 -12.02 -2.35 -6.39
CA GLU A 128 -12.97 -2.04 -5.32
C GLU A 128 -13.93 -0.89 -5.68
N PHE A 129 -13.68 -0.20 -6.81
CA PHE A 129 -14.58 0.84 -7.30
C PHE A 129 -15.70 0.31 -8.21
N VAL A 130 -16.04 -0.96 -8.08
CA VAL A 130 -17.26 -1.53 -8.67
C VAL A 130 -18.45 -1.26 -7.75
N LYS A 131 -19.64 -1.10 -8.35
CA LYS A 131 -20.86 -0.86 -7.58
C LYS A 131 -21.43 -2.16 -7.02
N MET A 132 -21.65 -2.16 -5.70
CA MET A 132 -22.42 -3.18 -4.99
C MET A 132 -23.92 -3.02 -5.32
N PRO A 133 -24.77 -4.05 -5.06
CA PRO A 133 -26.22 -3.98 -5.30
C PRO A 133 -26.94 -2.79 -4.63
N ASN A 134 -26.40 -2.28 -3.51
CA ASN A 134 -26.91 -1.11 -2.81
C ASN A 134 -26.46 0.25 -3.42
N GLY A 135 -25.68 0.22 -4.52
CA GLY A 135 -25.19 1.40 -5.22
C GLY A 135 -23.89 2.00 -4.66
N GLN A 136 -23.39 1.53 -3.51
CA GLN A 136 -22.07 1.95 -2.99
C GLN A 136 -20.94 1.33 -3.81
N TYR A 137 -19.76 1.94 -3.82
CA TYR A 137 -18.54 1.26 -4.22
C TYR A 137 -18.19 0.16 -3.21
N ALA A 138 -17.59 -0.93 -3.67
CA ALA A 138 -17.19 -2.02 -2.79
C ALA A 138 -16.17 -1.57 -1.74
N LEU A 139 -15.29 -0.62 -2.05
CA LEU A 139 -14.41 0.02 -1.07
C LEU A 139 -15.19 0.67 0.06
N ASP A 140 -16.21 1.47 -0.27
CA ASP A 140 -17.07 2.10 0.72
C ASP A 140 -17.87 1.09 1.54
N TYR A 141 -18.29 0.00 0.89
CA TYR A 141 -18.99 -1.10 1.54
C TYR A 141 -18.11 -1.77 2.61
N ILE A 142 -16.85 -2.08 2.31
CA ILE A 142 -15.89 -2.61 3.29
C ILE A 142 -15.86 -1.73 4.55
N TYR A 143 -15.72 -0.42 4.37
CA TYR A 143 -15.65 0.51 5.51
C TYR A 143 -16.98 0.81 6.20
N THR A 144 -18.11 0.50 5.56
CA THR A 144 -19.42 0.56 6.18
C THR A 144 -19.66 -0.66 7.08
N GLU A 145 -19.25 -1.84 6.61
CA GLU A 145 -19.46 -3.11 7.32
C GLU A 145 -18.49 -3.35 8.48
N ILE A 146 -17.28 -2.74 8.42
CA ILE A 146 -16.24 -2.96 9.41
C ILE A 146 -16.00 -1.68 10.22
N PRO A 147 -16.10 -1.72 11.55
CA PRO A 147 -15.82 -0.56 12.40
C PRO A 147 -14.39 -0.01 12.22
N ALA A 148 -14.24 1.32 12.38
CA ALA A 148 -12.95 2.00 12.17
C ALA A 148 -11.85 1.59 13.17
N ASP A 149 -12.22 1.03 14.31
CA ASP A 149 -11.30 0.50 15.30
C ASP A 149 -10.80 -0.93 14.99
N LEU A 150 -11.36 -1.57 13.95
CA LEU A 150 -10.93 -2.86 13.45
C LEU A 150 -10.25 -2.76 12.08
N LEU A 151 -10.65 -1.80 11.22
CA LEU A 151 -10.06 -1.61 9.90
C LEU A 151 -10.04 -0.14 9.53
N GLN A 152 -8.86 0.35 9.14
CA GLN A 152 -8.68 1.67 8.56
C GLN A 152 -8.20 1.58 7.12
N THR A 153 -8.13 2.70 6.42
CA THR A 153 -7.70 2.71 5.02
C THR A 153 -6.22 3.07 4.90
N GLU A 154 -5.52 2.36 4.06
CA GLU A 154 -4.27 2.77 3.43
C GLU A 154 -4.62 3.18 2.00
N LEU A 155 -4.92 4.46 1.82
CA LEU A 155 -5.46 4.95 0.56
C LEU A 155 -4.36 5.09 -0.50
N ASP A 156 -4.44 4.30 -1.58
CA ASP A 156 -3.57 4.44 -2.75
C ASP A 156 -4.18 5.40 -3.77
N ILE A 157 -3.49 6.52 -4.00
CA ILE A 157 -3.96 7.60 -4.88
C ILE A 157 -3.92 7.23 -6.36
N CYS A 158 -3.04 6.32 -6.77
CA CYS A 158 -2.96 5.87 -8.16
C CYS A 158 -4.23 5.14 -8.54
N TRP A 159 -4.61 4.14 -7.76
CA TRP A 159 -5.75 3.30 -8.06
C TRP A 159 -7.09 4.04 -7.91
N VAL A 160 -7.19 4.98 -6.96
CA VAL A 160 -8.33 5.91 -6.90
C VAL A 160 -8.47 6.66 -8.22
N LYS A 161 -7.36 7.22 -8.73
CA LYS A 161 -7.37 7.97 -10.00
C LYS A 161 -7.64 7.10 -11.21
N VAL A 162 -7.09 5.89 -11.24
CA VAL A 162 -7.33 4.89 -12.30
C VAL A 162 -8.81 4.49 -12.34
N ALA A 163 -9.46 4.37 -11.20
CA ALA A 163 -10.89 4.10 -11.08
C ALA A 163 -11.79 5.25 -11.56
N GLY A 164 -11.20 6.44 -11.83
CA GLY A 164 -11.93 7.60 -12.30
C GLY A 164 -12.39 8.55 -11.21
N GLU A 165 -11.93 8.35 -9.98
CA GLU A 165 -12.24 9.19 -8.82
C GLU A 165 -11.10 10.17 -8.51
N GLU A 166 -11.36 11.15 -7.64
CA GLU A 166 -10.37 12.14 -7.23
C GLU A 166 -9.74 11.76 -5.88
N PRO A 167 -8.41 11.54 -5.83
CA PRO A 167 -7.71 11.15 -4.59
C PRO A 167 -7.96 12.09 -3.41
N VAL A 168 -7.95 13.39 -3.64
CA VAL A 168 -8.21 14.41 -2.62
C VAL A 168 -9.58 14.24 -1.98
N ASP A 169 -10.61 13.94 -2.78
CA ASP A 169 -11.96 13.75 -2.28
C ASP A 169 -12.08 12.48 -1.44
N TYR A 170 -11.39 11.41 -1.84
CA TYR A 170 -11.35 10.16 -1.08
C TYR A 170 -10.58 10.29 0.23
N ILE A 171 -9.45 11.00 0.24
CA ILE A 171 -8.72 11.30 1.48
C ILE A 171 -9.61 12.06 2.46
N LYS A 172 -10.30 13.11 1.99
CA LYS A 172 -11.23 13.91 2.81
C LYS A 172 -12.44 13.08 3.29
N LYS A 173 -12.97 12.21 2.44
CA LYS A 173 -14.08 11.30 2.77
C LYS A 173 -13.74 10.40 3.95
N TYR A 174 -12.50 9.94 4.03
CA TYR A 174 -12.01 9.07 5.09
C TYR A 174 -11.16 9.81 6.13
N ALA A 175 -11.37 11.13 6.31
CA ALA A 175 -10.70 11.89 7.36
C ALA A 175 -10.88 11.25 8.74
N GLY A 176 -9.77 11.09 9.47
CA GLY A 176 -9.73 10.38 10.76
C GLY A 176 -9.70 8.84 10.65
N ARG A 177 -9.79 8.28 9.43
CA ARG A 177 -9.72 6.84 9.16
C ARG A 177 -8.65 6.47 8.11
N ALA A 178 -7.88 7.43 7.62
CA ALA A 178 -6.80 7.26 6.64
C ALA A 178 -5.45 7.63 7.26
N PRO A 179 -4.91 6.80 8.19
CA PRO A 179 -3.65 7.11 8.85
C PRO A 179 -2.45 7.05 7.91
N VAL A 180 -2.56 6.28 6.83
CA VAL A 180 -1.51 6.10 5.82
C VAL A 180 -2.09 6.38 4.44
N VAL A 181 -1.35 7.16 3.63
CA VAL A 181 -1.67 7.44 2.23
C VAL A 181 -0.50 6.99 1.37
N HIS A 182 -0.77 6.11 0.39
CA HIS A 182 0.21 5.71 -0.60
C HIS A 182 0.31 6.74 -1.72
N LEU A 183 1.51 7.27 -1.87
CA LEU A 183 1.89 8.14 -2.97
C LEU A 183 2.45 7.27 -4.10
N LYS A 184 1.61 6.93 -5.05
CA LYS A 184 1.97 6.16 -6.24
C LYS A 184 1.62 6.99 -7.46
N ASP A 185 2.64 7.35 -8.25
CA ASP A 185 2.46 8.18 -9.45
C ASP A 185 2.59 7.34 -10.72
N PHE A 186 1.98 7.79 -11.79
CA PHE A 186 1.91 7.05 -13.03
C PHE A 186 1.76 7.97 -14.23
N TYR A 187 2.06 7.43 -15.42
CA TYR A 187 1.70 7.98 -16.71
C TYR A 187 0.69 7.06 -17.39
N LYS A 188 -0.34 7.64 -17.98
CA LYS A 188 -1.37 6.90 -18.71
C LYS A 188 -1.70 7.61 -20.02
N GLU A 189 -1.76 6.84 -21.10
CA GLU A 189 -2.19 7.27 -22.41
C GLU A 189 -3.17 6.26 -22.99
N GLY A 190 -4.24 6.72 -23.62
CA GLY A 190 -5.27 5.86 -24.20
C GLY A 190 -6.02 5.01 -23.15
N LYS A 191 -6.34 3.79 -23.53
CA LYS A 191 -7.03 2.81 -22.67
C LYS A 191 -6.12 1.59 -22.46
N PRO A 192 -5.19 1.64 -21.51
CA PRO A 192 -4.33 0.51 -21.22
C PRO A 192 -5.16 -0.66 -20.68
N ALA A 193 -4.75 -1.87 -21.05
CA ALA A 193 -5.23 -3.11 -20.48
C ALA A 193 -4.11 -3.75 -19.65
N ASN A 194 -4.45 -4.83 -18.94
CA ASN A 194 -3.45 -5.66 -18.22
C ASN A 194 -2.58 -4.89 -17.19
N MET A 195 -3.09 -3.82 -16.61
CA MET A 195 -2.33 -3.02 -15.64
C MET A 195 -1.81 -3.83 -14.44
N TYR A 196 -2.48 -4.94 -14.09
CA TYR A 196 -2.06 -5.80 -12.98
C TYR A 196 -0.84 -6.69 -13.32
N GLU A 197 -0.52 -6.91 -14.59
CA GLU A 197 0.75 -7.55 -14.97
C GLU A 197 1.95 -6.72 -14.51
N LEU A 198 1.79 -5.40 -14.40
CA LEU A 198 2.82 -4.48 -13.93
C LEU A 198 3.13 -4.63 -12.44
N ILE A 199 2.22 -5.22 -11.68
CA ILE A 199 2.41 -5.55 -10.25
C ILE A 199 2.64 -7.05 -10.02
N GLY A 200 3.00 -7.78 -11.08
CA GLY A 200 3.35 -9.20 -10.99
C GLY A 200 2.17 -10.17 -10.99
N ILE A 201 0.96 -9.72 -11.33
CA ILE A 201 -0.24 -10.55 -11.41
C ILE A 201 -0.49 -10.94 -12.87
N GLU A 202 -0.58 -12.24 -13.15
CA GLU A 202 -0.96 -12.73 -14.47
C GLU A 202 -2.44 -12.42 -14.76
N THR A 203 -2.71 -11.81 -15.90
CA THR A 203 -4.06 -11.46 -16.36
C THR A 203 -4.35 -12.07 -17.72
N GLU A 204 -5.64 -12.19 -18.08
CA GLU A 204 -6.02 -12.57 -19.44
C GLU A 204 -5.51 -11.50 -20.43
N LYS A 205 -4.85 -11.95 -21.51
CA LYS A 205 -4.35 -11.04 -22.54
C LYS A 205 -5.52 -10.34 -23.24
N LYS A 206 -5.57 -9.01 -23.07
CA LYS A 206 -6.48 -8.11 -23.80
C LYS A 206 -5.67 -7.28 -24.80
N GLU A 207 -6.31 -6.85 -25.89
CA GLU A 207 -5.66 -5.91 -26.81
C GLU A 207 -5.39 -4.59 -26.09
N GLU A 208 -4.13 -4.22 -26.00
CA GLU A 208 -3.69 -2.94 -25.44
C GLU A 208 -3.90 -1.84 -26.49
N THR A 209 -4.67 -0.83 -26.14
CA THR A 209 -4.86 0.38 -26.96
C THR A 209 -4.28 1.63 -26.32
N GLY A 210 -3.42 1.46 -25.33
CA GLY A 210 -2.83 2.54 -24.56
C GLY A 210 -1.56 2.14 -23.84
N LYS A 211 -1.01 3.08 -23.09
CA LYS A 211 0.20 2.91 -22.28
C LYS A 211 -0.10 3.24 -20.82
N PHE A 212 0.39 2.41 -19.90
CA PHE A 212 0.40 2.69 -18.48
C PHE A 212 1.79 2.39 -17.93
N GLU A 213 2.37 3.32 -17.20
CA GLU A 213 3.68 3.16 -16.56
C GLU A 213 3.68 3.84 -15.21
N PHE A 214 4.17 3.17 -14.19
CA PHE A 214 4.46 3.82 -12.92
C PHE A 214 5.62 4.80 -13.09
N ARG A 215 5.59 5.88 -12.31
CA ARG A 215 6.59 6.95 -12.33
C ARG A 215 7.02 7.29 -10.90
N PRO A 216 8.23 7.77 -10.72
CA PRO A 216 8.60 8.38 -9.44
C PRO A 216 7.62 9.48 -9.07
N VAL A 217 7.31 9.60 -7.79
CA VAL A 217 6.37 10.61 -7.27
C VAL A 217 6.78 12.01 -7.74
N GLY A 218 5.83 12.73 -8.32
CA GLY A 218 6.05 14.06 -8.91
C GLY A 218 6.57 14.07 -10.34
N HIS A 219 6.77 12.89 -10.94
CA HIS A 219 7.25 12.73 -12.33
C HIS A 219 6.20 12.06 -13.24
N GLY A 220 4.99 11.83 -12.73
CA GLY A 220 3.85 11.28 -13.45
C GLY A 220 2.76 12.31 -13.70
N MET A 221 1.52 11.85 -13.65
CA MET A 221 0.32 12.66 -13.95
C MET A 221 -0.40 13.15 -12.68
N GLN A 222 -0.01 12.67 -11.50
CA GLN A 222 -0.68 13.00 -10.26
C GLN A 222 -0.29 14.40 -9.78
N ASN A 223 -1.29 15.17 -9.35
CA ASN A 223 -1.04 16.46 -8.70
C ASN A 223 -0.79 16.22 -7.21
N ILE A 224 0.46 16.02 -6.83
CA ILE A 224 0.88 15.59 -5.48
C ILE A 224 0.62 16.66 -4.39
N PRO A 225 0.90 17.98 -4.59
CA PRO A 225 0.75 18.95 -3.52
C PRO A 225 -0.65 18.97 -2.87
N PRO A 226 -1.78 19.03 -3.61
CA PRO A 226 -3.11 18.97 -3.00
C PRO A 226 -3.41 17.65 -2.27
N VAL A 227 -2.79 16.54 -2.69
CA VAL A 227 -2.91 15.24 -2.00
C VAL A 227 -2.25 15.32 -0.62
N LEU A 228 -1.05 15.90 -0.55
CA LEU A 228 -0.34 16.11 0.72
C LEU A 228 -1.10 17.02 1.67
N ASP A 229 -1.65 18.14 1.16
CA ASP A 229 -2.49 19.05 1.93
C ASP A 229 -3.73 18.32 2.49
N ALA A 230 -4.42 17.55 1.64
CA ALA A 230 -5.58 16.78 2.05
C ALA A 230 -5.24 15.70 3.08
N ALA A 231 -4.09 15.03 2.96
CA ALA A 231 -3.62 14.05 3.93
C ALA A 231 -3.38 14.70 5.30
N LEU A 232 -2.74 15.87 5.34
CA LEU A 232 -2.57 16.64 6.59
C LEU A 232 -3.90 17.04 7.21
N GLU A 233 -4.81 17.63 6.42
CA GLU A 233 -6.14 18.06 6.86
C GLU A 233 -6.98 16.86 7.38
N ALA A 234 -6.87 15.71 6.73
CA ALA A 234 -7.55 14.48 7.14
C ALA A 234 -6.95 13.81 8.39
N GLY A 235 -5.79 14.28 8.87
CA GLY A 235 -5.12 13.75 10.06
C GLY A 235 -4.29 12.50 9.78
N SER A 236 -3.92 12.24 8.53
CA SER A 236 -2.98 11.18 8.17
C SER A 236 -1.66 11.34 8.90
N LYS A 237 -1.06 10.21 9.28
CA LYS A 237 0.18 10.19 10.06
C LYS A 237 1.40 9.97 9.19
N TRP A 238 1.22 9.28 8.09
CA TRP A 238 2.28 8.90 7.17
C TRP A 238 1.84 8.99 5.72
N VAL A 239 2.78 9.34 4.88
CA VAL A 239 2.73 9.07 3.44
C VAL A 239 3.79 8.03 3.11
N VAL A 240 3.45 7.08 2.24
CA VAL A 240 4.31 5.98 1.81
C VAL A 240 4.51 6.12 0.30
N VAL A 241 5.75 6.19 -0.13
CA VAL A 241 6.11 6.18 -1.55
C VAL A 241 6.10 4.75 -2.05
N GLU A 242 5.47 4.52 -3.18
CA GLU A 242 5.47 3.21 -3.85
C GLU A 242 5.56 3.35 -5.36
N GLN A 243 6.37 2.49 -5.98
CA GLN A 243 6.46 2.33 -7.43
C GLN A 243 6.70 0.84 -7.77
N ASP A 244 5.68 0.14 -8.28
CA ASP A 244 5.72 -1.32 -8.46
C ASP A 244 6.74 -1.76 -9.51
N GLN A 245 6.95 -0.95 -10.54
CA GLN A 245 7.96 -1.17 -11.58
C GLN A 245 8.73 0.10 -11.91
N SER A 246 10.03 -0.08 -12.12
CA SER A 246 10.91 0.92 -12.71
C SER A 246 11.32 0.45 -14.10
N TYR A 247 11.35 1.38 -15.07
CA TYR A 247 11.60 1.05 -16.48
C TYR A 247 13.04 1.41 -16.86
N ASP A 248 13.24 2.63 -17.38
CA ASP A 248 14.58 3.10 -17.80
C ASP A 248 15.44 3.60 -16.62
N THR A 249 14.84 3.78 -15.45
CA THR A 249 15.51 4.25 -14.24
C THR A 249 15.65 3.09 -13.25
N PRO A 250 16.84 2.83 -12.68
CA PRO A 250 17.00 1.83 -11.62
C PRO A 250 16.08 2.10 -10.42
N ALA A 251 15.56 1.06 -9.78
CA ALA A 251 14.55 1.18 -8.72
C ALA A 251 15.02 2.11 -7.57
N LEU A 252 16.23 1.95 -7.07
CA LEU A 252 16.79 2.83 -6.03
C LEU A 252 16.92 4.29 -6.46
N GLU A 253 17.19 4.54 -7.75
CA GLU A 253 17.22 5.90 -8.26
C GLU A 253 15.81 6.49 -8.37
N ALA A 254 14.83 5.71 -8.81
CA ALA A 254 13.42 6.12 -8.86
C ALA A 254 12.88 6.47 -7.46
N VAL A 255 13.19 5.64 -6.46
CA VAL A 255 12.87 5.90 -5.04
C VAL A 255 13.52 7.18 -4.53
N LYS A 256 14.79 7.40 -4.91
CA LYS A 256 15.49 8.66 -4.58
C LYS A 256 14.85 9.88 -5.25
N MET A 257 14.47 9.80 -6.52
CA MET A 257 13.79 10.89 -7.23
C MET A 257 12.48 11.26 -6.54
N SER A 258 11.69 10.28 -6.13
CA SER A 258 10.46 10.49 -5.36
C SER A 258 10.74 11.22 -4.04
N ARG A 259 11.77 10.80 -3.31
CA ARG A 259 12.15 11.43 -2.04
C ARG A 259 12.64 12.87 -2.23
N ASP A 260 13.46 13.10 -3.24
CA ASP A 260 13.99 14.44 -3.55
C ASP A 260 12.87 15.40 -3.94
N TYR A 261 11.87 14.94 -4.70
CA TYR A 261 10.68 15.73 -5.01
C TYR A 261 9.92 16.13 -3.75
N LEU A 262 9.65 15.19 -2.83
CA LEU A 262 8.96 15.47 -1.57
C LEU A 262 9.75 16.43 -0.68
N LYS A 263 11.10 16.29 -0.62
CA LYS A 263 11.97 17.26 0.06
C LYS A 263 11.84 18.66 -0.53
N GLY A 264 11.74 18.77 -1.85
CA GLY A 264 11.52 20.04 -2.55
C GLY A 264 10.21 20.73 -2.15
N LEU A 265 9.22 19.96 -1.70
CA LEU A 265 7.94 20.45 -1.16
C LEU A 265 7.97 20.70 0.35
N GLY A 266 9.08 20.42 1.03
CA GLY A 266 9.21 20.60 2.49
C GLY A 266 8.77 19.39 3.33
N TRP A 267 8.66 18.20 2.70
CA TRP A 267 8.26 16.94 3.34
C TRP A 267 9.44 16.02 3.64
#